data_be4293f187ef34cc853da15038df8a92
#
_entry.id   be4293f187ef34cc853da15038df8a92
#
_cell.length_a   1.000
_cell.length_b   1.000
_cell.length_c   1.000
_cell.angle_alpha   90.00
_cell.angle_beta   90.00
_cell.angle_gamma   90.00
#
_symmetry.space_group_name_H-M   'P 1'
#
loop_
_entity.id
_entity.type
_entity.pdbx_description
1 polymer ?
#
loop_
_entity_poly.entity_id
_entity_poly.type
_entity_poly.pdbx_seq_one_letter_code
_entity_poly.pdbx_strand_id
1 'polypeptide(L)'
;MKKTIVVYGSSTGTCEAIANTIAEKLGVEAINVSDFNADVIAENDNLILGTSTWGAGELQDDWYDGINVLKEADLSGKTVAIFGCGDAESYSDTFCGGMKEIYDAAQGANILPGVSTDGYTFDDSEAVVDGKFVGLALDDVNEDDQTEGRIDAWLEAIKPAL
;
A
#
# COMPACT_ATOMS: atom_id res chain seq x y z
N MET A 1 -3.05 4.74 19.33
CA MET A 1 -3.34 4.58 17.89
C MET A 1 -4.82 4.85 17.66
N LYS A 2 -5.13 5.70 16.71
CA LYS A 2 -6.50 5.97 16.29
C LYS A 2 -7.06 4.77 15.54
N LYS A 3 -8.37 4.75 15.31
CA LYS A 3 -9.02 3.64 14.62
C LYS A 3 -8.43 3.44 13.22
N THR A 4 -7.92 2.26 12.96
CA THR A 4 -7.15 1.92 11.75
C THR A 4 -7.72 0.69 11.08
N ILE A 5 -7.73 0.68 9.74
CA ILE A 5 -8.10 -0.48 8.94
C ILE A 5 -7.08 -0.69 7.82
N VAL A 6 -6.85 -1.96 7.47
CA VAL A 6 -6.03 -2.34 6.32
C VAL A 6 -6.94 -2.76 5.18
N VAL A 7 -6.74 -2.20 3.99
CA VAL A 7 -7.53 -2.51 2.79
C VAL A 7 -6.58 -3.01 1.72
N TYR A 8 -6.87 -4.16 1.14
CA TYR A 8 -6.00 -4.77 0.13
C TYR A 8 -6.76 -5.17 -1.13
N GLY A 9 -6.05 -5.14 -2.26
CA GLY A 9 -6.49 -5.75 -3.50
C GLY A 9 -5.45 -6.77 -3.95
N SER A 10 -5.86 -8.02 -4.12
CA SER A 10 -4.96 -9.12 -4.44
C SER A 10 -5.61 -10.10 -5.41
N SER A 11 -4.88 -10.46 -6.46
CA SER A 11 -5.35 -11.47 -7.44
C SER A 11 -4.76 -12.85 -7.16
N THR A 12 -3.54 -12.93 -6.61
CA THR A 12 -2.84 -14.20 -6.37
C THR A 12 -2.74 -14.57 -4.89
N GLY A 13 -3.20 -13.71 -3.99
CA GLY A 13 -3.14 -13.95 -2.55
C GLY A 13 -1.91 -13.39 -1.84
N THR A 14 -0.87 -12.95 -2.56
CA THR A 14 0.34 -12.39 -1.96
C THR A 14 0.07 -11.11 -1.18
N CYS A 15 -0.62 -10.16 -1.80
CA CYS A 15 -0.96 -8.88 -1.16
C CYS A 15 -1.92 -9.10 0.01
N GLU A 16 -2.85 -10.05 -0.10
CA GLU A 16 -3.73 -10.46 0.99
C GLU A 16 -2.95 -10.97 2.19
N ALA A 17 -1.98 -11.86 1.97
CA ALA A 17 -1.14 -12.40 3.04
C ALA A 17 -0.35 -11.29 3.74
N ILE A 18 0.20 -10.35 2.99
CA ILE A 18 0.92 -9.21 3.52
C ILE A 18 0.00 -8.29 4.33
N ALA A 19 -1.20 -8.02 3.81
CA ALA A 19 -2.19 -7.21 4.51
C ALA A 19 -2.59 -7.83 5.85
N ASN A 20 -2.80 -9.15 5.89
CA ASN A 20 -3.12 -9.86 7.12
C ASN A 20 -1.96 -9.81 8.12
N THR A 21 -0.73 -9.91 7.64
CA THR A 21 0.47 -9.78 8.49
C THR A 21 0.54 -8.39 9.12
N ILE A 22 0.34 -7.34 8.33
CA ILE A 22 0.33 -5.96 8.82
C ILE A 22 -0.78 -5.76 9.86
N ALA A 23 -1.99 -6.22 9.55
CA ALA A 23 -3.13 -6.11 10.44
C ALA A 23 -2.91 -6.83 11.77
N GLU A 24 -2.35 -8.01 11.72
CA GLU A 24 -2.02 -8.80 12.93
C GLU A 24 -0.99 -8.09 13.79
N LYS A 25 0.07 -7.55 13.19
CA LYS A 25 1.12 -6.82 13.92
C LYS A 25 0.60 -5.54 14.57
N LEU A 26 -0.41 -4.90 13.98
CA LEU A 26 -1.04 -3.70 14.52
C LEU A 26 -2.25 -3.99 15.42
N GLY A 27 -2.77 -5.21 15.40
CA GLY A 27 -3.97 -5.57 16.13
C GLY A 27 -5.25 -4.97 15.54
N VAL A 28 -5.31 -4.82 14.21
CA VAL A 28 -6.44 -4.22 13.51
C VAL A 28 -7.02 -5.18 12.47
N GLU A 29 -8.12 -4.79 11.83
CA GLU A 29 -8.79 -5.59 10.81
C GLU A 29 -8.21 -5.33 9.43
N ALA A 30 -8.21 -6.36 8.57
CA ALA A 30 -7.90 -6.25 7.15
C ALA A 30 -9.13 -6.65 6.33
N ILE A 31 -9.46 -5.88 5.30
CA ILE A 31 -10.58 -6.17 4.39
C ILE A 31 -10.12 -6.13 2.94
N ASN A 32 -10.82 -6.87 2.08
CA ASN A 32 -10.63 -6.78 0.64
C ASN A 32 -11.18 -5.45 0.13
N VAL A 33 -10.53 -4.87 -0.87
CA VAL A 33 -10.96 -3.60 -1.45
C VAL A 33 -12.36 -3.66 -2.06
N SER A 34 -12.84 -4.86 -2.41
CA SER A 34 -14.22 -5.05 -2.88
C SER A 34 -15.27 -4.67 -1.82
N ASP A 35 -14.88 -4.68 -0.55
CA ASP A 35 -15.72 -4.25 0.58
C ASP A 35 -15.44 -2.80 1.02
N PHE A 36 -14.55 -2.11 0.33
CA PHE A 36 -14.14 -0.76 0.64
C PHE A 36 -15.17 0.25 0.09
N ASN A 37 -15.67 1.11 0.97
CA ASN A 37 -16.68 2.11 0.62
C ASN A 37 -16.54 3.36 1.50
N ALA A 38 -17.43 4.34 1.27
CA ALA A 38 -17.40 5.59 2.02
C ALA A 38 -17.60 5.40 3.54
N ASP A 39 -18.38 4.40 3.94
CA ASP A 39 -18.60 4.11 5.37
C ASP A 39 -17.31 3.63 6.04
N VAL A 40 -16.51 2.82 5.37
CA VAL A 40 -15.21 2.37 5.86
C VAL A 40 -14.29 3.55 6.10
N ILE A 41 -14.27 4.51 5.18
CA ILE A 41 -13.48 5.74 5.32
C ILE A 41 -13.98 6.56 6.52
N ALA A 42 -15.29 6.74 6.62
CA ALA A 42 -15.89 7.54 7.70
C ALA A 42 -15.62 6.94 9.09
N GLU A 43 -15.59 5.61 9.20
CA GLU A 43 -15.43 4.90 10.47
C GLU A 43 -13.97 4.81 10.94
N ASN A 44 -13.00 5.09 10.08
CA ASN A 44 -11.58 4.93 10.41
C ASN A 44 -10.82 6.24 10.24
N ASP A 45 -9.93 6.53 11.16
CA ASP A 45 -9.04 7.70 11.08
C ASP A 45 -7.81 7.43 10.24
N ASN A 46 -7.34 6.19 10.26
CA ASN A 46 -6.14 5.74 9.54
C ASN A 46 -6.51 4.66 8.53
N LEU A 47 -6.04 4.82 7.29
CA LEU A 47 -6.27 3.87 6.20
C LEU A 47 -4.93 3.36 5.72
N ILE A 48 -4.72 2.05 5.83
CA ILE A 48 -3.52 1.40 5.29
C ILE A 48 -3.95 0.66 4.03
N LEU A 49 -3.53 1.15 2.86
CA LEU A 49 -4.03 0.74 1.56
C LEU A 49 -2.95 0.00 0.77
N GLY A 50 -3.26 -1.17 0.27
CA GLY A 50 -2.30 -2.00 -0.44
C GLY A 50 -2.81 -2.62 -1.72
N THR A 51 -1.92 -2.74 -2.71
CA THR A 51 -2.22 -3.32 -4.02
C THR A 51 -1.05 -4.14 -4.55
N SER A 52 -1.37 -5.18 -5.32
CA SER A 52 -0.39 -5.81 -6.20
C SER A 52 -0.24 -4.99 -7.48
N THR A 53 0.89 -5.14 -8.16
CA THR A 53 1.17 -4.47 -9.44
C THR A 53 1.23 -5.49 -10.56
N TRP A 54 0.57 -5.21 -11.67
CA TRP A 54 0.49 -6.10 -12.82
C TRP A 54 1.06 -5.44 -14.08
N GLY A 55 1.59 -6.26 -14.98
CA GLY A 55 2.06 -5.83 -16.30
C GLY A 55 2.98 -4.61 -16.24
N ALA A 56 2.59 -3.54 -16.92
CA ALA A 56 3.36 -2.30 -17.03
C ALA A 56 3.10 -1.32 -15.87
N GLY A 57 3.02 -1.83 -14.65
CA GLY A 57 2.77 -1.00 -13.45
C GLY A 57 1.29 -0.80 -13.18
N GLU A 58 0.45 -1.70 -13.67
CA GLU A 58 -0.99 -1.58 -13.54
C GLU A 58 -1.47 -1.89 -12.13
N LEU A 59 -2.50 -1.16 -11.73
CA LEU A 59 -3.21 -1.37 -10.47
C LEU A 59 -3.92 -2.73 -10.49
N GLN A 60 -4.02 -3.38 -9.33
CA GLN A 60 -4.82 -4.58 -9.19
C GLN A 60 -6.29 -4.28 -9.52
N ASP A 61 -6.96 -5.17 -10.27
CA ASP A 61 -8.27 -4.92 -10.88
C ASP A 61 -9.34 -4.41 -9.92
N ASP A 62 -9.44 -4.98 -8.73
CA ASP A 62 -10.47 -4.59 -7.76
C ASP A 62 -10.27 -3.17 -7.24
N TRP A 63 -9.06 -2.63 -7.33
CA TRP A 63 -8.74 -1.28 -6.91
C TRP A 63 -9.30 -0.19 -7.84
N TYR A 64 -9.72 -0.50 -9.05
CA TYR A 64 -10.32 0.52 -9.93
C TYR A 64 -11.56 1.14 -9.29
N ASP A 65 -12.41 0.32 -8.67
CA ASP A 65 -13.56 0.82 -7.91
C ASP A 65 -13.10 1.50 -6.61
N GLY A 66 -12.09 0.95 -5.93
CA GLY A 66 -11.51 1.54 -4.72
C GLY A 66 -10.93 2.93 -4.94
N ILE A 67 -10.27 3.14 -6.08
CA ILE A 67 -9.75 4.46 -6.48
C ILE A 67 -10.89 5.48 -6.59
N ASN A 68 -12.02 5.09 -7.19
CA ASN A 68 -13.17 5.98 -7.29
C ASN A 68 -13.74 6.33 -5.91
N VAL A 69 -13.78 5.37 -5.00
CA VAL A 69 -14.20 5.61 -3.60
C VAL A 69 -13.30 6.66 -2.94
N LEU A 70 -11.98 6.54 -3.11
CA LEU A 70 -11.02 7.50 -2.57
C LEU A 70 -11.20 8.90 -3.17
N LYS A 71 -11.39 8.99 -4.50
CA LYS A 71 -11.54 10.27 -5.19
C LYS A 71 -12.82 11.01 -4.81
N GLU A 72 -13.88 10.28 -4.50
CA GLU A 72 -15.17 10.84 -4.13
C GLU A 72 -15.27 11.18 -2.64
N ALA A 73 -14.38 10.64 -1.80
CA ALA A 73 -14.43 10.83 -0.36
C ALA A 73 -13.71 12.10 0.08
N ASP A 74 -14.18 12.67 1.19
CA ASP A 74 -13.44 13.72 1.89
C ASP A 74 -12.41 13.07 2.81
N LEU A 75 -11.15 13.18 2.42
CA LEU A 75 -10.03 12.60 3.17
C LEU A 75 -9.37 13.58 4.15
N SER A 76 -9.94 14.77 4.32
CA SER A 76 -9.45 15.76 5.28
C SER A 76 -9.40 15.18 6.68
N GLY A 77 -8.26 15.31 7.35
CA GLY A 77 -8.08 14.78 8.69
C GLY A 77 -7.82 13.27 8.75
N LYS A 78 -7.81 12.58 7.61
CA LYS A 78 -7.45 11.16 7.54
C LYS A 78 -5.95 11.00 7.33
N THR A 79 -5.42 9.89 7.85
CA THR A 79 -4.02 9.50 7.64
C THR A 79 -4.01 8.27 6.75
N VAL A 80 -3.19 8.28 5.70
CA VAL A 80 -3.08 7.18 4.74
C VAL A 80 -1.65 6.67 4.70
N ALA A 81 -1.49 5.36 4.79
CA ALA A 81 -0.23 4.69 4.52
C ALA A 81 -0.46 3.70 3.39
N ILE A 82 0.53 3.51 2.52
CA ILE A 82 0.40 2.71 1.31
C ILE A 82 1.43 1.58 1.32
N PHE A 83 1.03 0.39 0.89
CA PHE A 83 1.97 -0.70 0.64
C PHE A 83 1.66 -1.35 -0.71
N GLY A 84 2.63 -2.03 -1.26
CA GLY A 84 2.45 -2.67 -2.54
C GLY A 84 3.39 -3.85 -2.75
N CYS A 85 3.00 -4.74 -3.64
CA CYS A 85 3.77 -5.92 -4.02
C CYS A 85 4.10 -5.86 -5.50
N GLY A 86 5.29 -6.29 -5.86
CA GLY A 86 5.74 -6.36 -7.24
C GLY A 86 6.75 -7.47 -7.43
N ASP A 87 7.22 -7.62 -8.67
CA ASP A 87 8.26 -8.56 -9.07
C ASP A 87 9.38 -7.77 -9.75
N ALA A 88 10.46 -7.50 -9.02
CA ALA A 88 11.53 -6.64 -9.48
C ALA A 88 12.37 -7.28 -10.60
N GLU A 89 12.35 -8.60 -10.77
CA GLU A 89 13.08 -9.26 -11.85
C GLU A 89 12.28 -9.32 -13.14
N SER A 90 10.99 -9.67 -13.05
CA SER A 90 10.12 -9.80 -14.22
C SER A 90 9.57 -8.46 -14.69
N TYR A 91 9.39 -7.50 -13.80
CA TYR A 91 8.82 -6.17 -14.07
C TYR A 91 9.68 -5.08 -13.45
N SER A 92 11.00 -5.11 -13.74
CA SER A 92 11.95 -4.17 -13.13
C SER A 92 11.72 -2.71 -13.50
N ASP A 93 11.09 -2.44 -14.64
CA ASP A 93 10.78 -1.08 -15.11
C ASP A 93 9.53 -0.48 -14.46
N THR A 94 8.70 -1.32 -13.84
CA THR A 94 7.37 -0.93 -13.33
C THR A 94 7.13 -1.45 -11.92
N PHE A 95 8.20 -1.68 -11.18
CA PHE A 95 8.18 -2.28 -9.86
C PHE A 95 7.24 -1.53 -8.90
N CYS A 96 6.24 -2.24 -8.35
CA CYS A 96 5.24 -1.70 -7.40
C CYS A 96 4.52 -0.44 -7.89
N GLY A 97 4.46 -0.21 -9.20
CA GLY A 97 3.88 1.01 -9.79
C GLY A 97 2.41 1.26 -9.43
N GLY A 98 1.67 0.20 -9.12
CA GLY A 98 0.26 0.33 -8.71
C GLY A 98 0.05 1.23 -7.49
N MET A 99 1.04 1.33 -6.61
CA MET A 99 0.96 2.22 -5.44
C MET A 99 0.79 3.70 -5.82
N LYS A 100 1.32 4.10 -6.98
CA LYS A 100 1.25 5.50 -7.41
C LYS A 100 -0.19 5.95 -7.66
N GLU A 101 -1.02 5.09 -8.19
CA GLU A 101 -2.43 5.42 -8.43
C GLU A 101 -3.20 5.63 -7.12
N ILE A 102 -2.92 4.81 -6.10
CA ILE A 102 -3.49 5.00 -4.77
C ILE A 102 -2.97 6.32 -4.18
N TYR A 103 -1.68 6.59 -4.29
CA TYR A 103 -1.06 7.82 -3.82
C TYR A 103 -1.73 9.05 -4.43
N ASP A 104 -1.93 9.05 -5.74
CA ASP A 104 -2.56 10.17 -6.45
C ASP A 104 -4.03 10.35 -6.03
N ALA A 105 -4.74 9.25 -5.81
CA ALA A 105 -6.15 9.30 -5.40
C ALA A 105 -6.33 9.76 -3.94
N ALA A 106 -5.31 9.59 -3.09
CA ALA A 106 -5.36 9.88 -1.67
C ALA A 106 -4.79 11.26 -1.30
N GLN A 107 -4.56 12.14 -2.27
CA GLN A 107 -3.88 13.44 -2.04
C GLN A 107 -4.58 14.38 -1.06
N GLY A 108 -5.87 14.19 -0.78
CA GLY A 108 -6.59 14.95 0.24
C GLY A 108 -6.25 14.56 1.68
N ALA A 109 -5.57 13.44 1.88
CA ALA A 109 -5.21 12.92 3.20
C ALA A 109 -3.79 13.31 3.59
N ASN A 110 -3.45 13.07 4.85
CA ASN A 110 -2.05 13.10 5.32
C ASN A 110 -1.43 11.75 4.96
N ILE A 111 -0.65 11.70 3.89
CA ILE A 111 -0.02 10.47 3.41
C ILE A 111 1.33 10.30 4.13
N LEU A 112 1.48 9.16 4.81
CA LEU A 112 2.71 8.85 5.53
C LEU A 112 3.83 8.48 4.56
N PRO A 113 5.10 8.79 4.91
CA PRO A 113 6.22 8.52 4.01
C PRO A 113 6.41 7.03 3.78
N GLY A 114 6.87 6.71 2.57
CA GLY A 114 7.26 5.36 2.20
C GLY A 114 8.70 5.05 2.60
N VAL A 115 9.21 3.94 2.07
CA VAL A 115 10.56 3.48 2.35
C VAL A 115 11.56 4.03 1.33
N SER A 116 12.84 4.07 1.71
CA SER A 116 13.94 4.39 0.80
C SER A 116 14.05 3.32 -0.29
N THR A 117 14.60 3.70 -1.44
CA THR A 117 14.93 2.75 -2.51
C THR A 117 16.19 1.92 -2.21
N ASP A 118 16.91 2.23 -1.16
CA ASP A 118 18.11 1.50 -0.76
C ASP A 118 17.79 0.04 -0.43
N GLY A 119 18.60 -0.88 -0.94
CA GLY A 119 18.39 -2.31 -0.74
C GLY A 119 17.44 -2.97 -1.72
N TYR A 120 16.88 -2.22 -2.66
CA TYR A 120 16.02 -2.73 -3.72
C TYR A 120 16.78 -2.82 -5.04
N THR A 121 16.44 -3.82 -5.86
CA THR A 121 17.02 -4.01 -7.19
C THR A 121 15.89 -3.93 -8.22
N PHE A 122 15.80 -2.81 -8.92
CA PHE A 122 14.83 -2.58 -9.99
C PHE A 122 15.35 -1.48 -10.92
N ASP A 123 14.82 -1.39 -12.14
CA ASP A 123 15.25 -0.37 -13.08
C ASP A 123 14.48 0.93 -12.95
N ASP A 124 13.14 0.85 -12.79
CA ASP A 124 12.30 2.03 -12.65
C ASP A 124 11.00 1.69 -11.91
N SER A 125 10.37 2.71 -11.33
CA SER A 125 9.06 2.58 -10.69
C SER A 125 8.34 3.92 -10.66
N GLU A 126 7.07 3.94 -11.09
CA GLU A 126 6.21 5.11 -10.94
C GLU A 126 5.90 5.43 -9.48
N ALA A 127 6.05 4.45 -8.59
CA ALA A 127 5.84 4.61 -7.16
C ALA A 127 7.01 5.32 -6.45
N VAL A 128 8.08 5.65 -7.17
CA VAL A 128 9.19 6.45 -6.62
C VAL A 128 8.95 7.92 -6.90
N VAL A 129 8.83 8.71 -5.84
CA VAL A 129 8.65 10.15 -5.90
C VAL A 129 9.73 10.80 -5.01
N ASP A 130 10.49 11.73 -5.58
CA ASP A 130 11.58 12.42 -4.88
C ASP A 130 12.62 11.46 -4.26
N GLY A 131 12.90 10.35 -4.95
CA GLY A 131 13.91 9.38 -4.56
C GLY A 131 13.47 8.36 -3.50
N LYS A 132 12.19 8.32 -3.17
CA LYS A 132 11.62 7.37 -2.21
C LYS A 132 10.35 6.74 -2.76
N PHE A 133 10.04 5.52 -2.32
CA PHE A 133 8.73 4.93 -2.60
C PHE A 133 7.62 5.72 -1.88
N VAL A 134 6.44 5.77 -2.48
CA VAL A 134 5.26 6.42 -1.87
C VAL A 134 4.66 5.60 -0.72
N GLY A 135 5.16 4.40 -0.50
CA GLY A 135 4.72 3.51 0.56
C GLY A 135 5.76 2.40 0.80
N LEU A 136 5.31 1.31 1.39
CA LEU A 136 6.13 0.12 1.59
C LEU A 136 6.10 -0.73 0.32
N ALA A 137 7.22 -0.80 -0.40
CA ALA A 137 7.37 -1.64 -1.58
C ALA A 137 7.91 -3.01 -1.17
N LEU A 138 7.25 -4.09 -1.61
CA LEU A 138 7.63 -5.46 -1.30
C LEU A 138 7.80 -6.30 -2.56
N ASP A 139 8.87 -7.08 -2.62
CA ASP A 139 9.10 -8.07 -3.65
C ASP A 139 9.12 -9.46 -2.99
N ASP A 140 7.94 -10.04 -2.82
CA ASP A 140 7.79 -11.34 -2.17
C ASP A 140 8.10 -12.50 -3.12
N VAL A 141 8.35 -12.22 -4.39
CA VAL A 141 8.73 -13.21 -5.41
C VAL A 141 10.23 -13.49 -5.34
N ASN A 142 11.04 -12.43 -5.37
CA ASN A 142 12.50 -12.55 -5.45
C ASN A 142 13.22 -12.32 -4.12
N GLU A 143 12.62 -11.56 -3.21
CA GLU A 143 13.19 -11.15 -1.95
C GLU A 143 12.27 -11.44 -0.76
N ASP A 144 11.61 -12.60 -0.78
CA ASP A 144 10.67 -13.02 0.26
C ASP A 144 11.30 -13.12 1.66
N ASP A 145 12.60 -13.38 1.73
CA ASP A 145 13.37 -13.39 2.97
C ASP A 145 13.48 -12.01 3.62
N GLN A 146 13.24 -10.94 2.88
CA GLN A 146 13.31 -9.57 3.38
C GLN A 146 11.93 -8.96 3.71
N THR A 147 10.85 -9.62 3.29
CA THR A 147 9.49 -9.09 3.43
C THR A 147 9.14 -8.76 4.87
N GLU A 148 9.33 -9.66 5.80
CA GLU A 148 8.98 -9.44 7.20
C GLU A 148 9.79 -8.31 7.84
N GLY A 149 11.09 -8.28 7.60
CA GLY A 149 11.95 -7.20 8.11
C GLY A 149 11.58 -5.83 7.56
N ARG A 150 11.21 -5.77 6.28
CA ARG A 150 10.74 -4.53 5.65
C ARG A 150 9.42 -4.07 6.24
N ILE A 151 8.49 -4.98 6.50
CA ILE A 151 7.22 -4.67 7.17
C ILE A 151 7.48 -4.12 8.58
N ASP A 152 8.30 -4.78 9.35
CA ASP A 152 8.59 -4.38 10.74
C ASP A 152 9.22 -2.99 10.80
N ALA A 153 10.22 -2.72 9.96
CA ALA A 153 10.87 -1.41 9.92
C ALA A 153 9.91 -0.30 9.50
N TRP A 154 9.07 -0.56 8.52
CA TRP A 154 8.06 0.40 8.06
C TRP A 154 7.03 0.70 9.13
N LEU A 155 6.52 -0.34 9.80
CA LEU A 155 5.53 -0.17 10.88
C LEU A 155 6.12 0.63 12.04
N GLU A 156 7.37 0.40 12.41
CA GLU A 156 8.02 1.21 13.44
C GLU A 156 8.09 2.69 13.04
N ALA A 157 8.32 2.96 11.76
CA ALA A 157 8.42 4.33 11.25
C ALA A 157 7.06 5.04 11.25
N ILE A 158 5.97 4.34 10.95
CA ILE A 158 4.65 4.97 10.80
C ILE A 158 3.79 4.93 12.08
N LYS A 159 4.04 4.00 13.00
CA LYS A 159 3.24 3.86 14.23
C LYS A 159 3.04 5.16 15.01
N PRO A 160 4.05 6.03 15.18
CA PRO A 160 3.85 7.28 15.92
C PRO A 160 2.82 8.22 15.29
N ALA A 161 2.54 8.06 14.00
CA ALA A 161 1.57 8.89 13.26
C ALA A 161 0.16 8.28 13.19
N LEU A 162 -0.01 7.04 13.63
CA LEU A 162 -1.29 6.34 13.61
C LEU A 162 -2.18 6.59 14.84
#